data_715739176f63df1facb329d676a2dd7f
#
_entry.id   715739176f63df1facb329d676a2dd7f
#
_cell.length_a   1.000
_cell.length_b   1.000
_cell.length_c   1.000
_cell.angle_alpha   90.00
_cell.angle_beta   90.00
_cell.angle_gamma   90.00
#
_symmetry.space_group_name_H-M   'P 1'
#
loop_
_entity.id
_entity.type
_entity.pdbx_description
1 polymer ?
#
loop_
_entity_poly.entity_id
_entity_poly.type
_entity_poly.pdbx_seq_one_letter_code
_entity_poly.pdbx_strand_id
1 'polypeptide(L)'
;MKNIKTILTALLLLFASNATFAHALWIETASSGKLGQKHAVKVFYGEFVANERDSVAKWYSDVKDFSLWLVGPDQKKVQLSLTPGTNYVETSFTPEQSGGYTLLISHEAKELGGATKYHFLSSATVSVGNALPKIKDNSNVLAIHSNDVLAAKINKPLELKAILKGVAANAKAVTVFSPNGWSKELLADVNGTVSFAPLWKGRYVIEVSDTDKTPGQHYGKDFKSTWKGATYSFEVK
;
A
#
# COMPACT_ATOMS: atom_id res chain seq x y z
N MET A 1 18.58 -44.81 16.31
CA MET A 1 18.67 -43.43 16.83
C MET A 1 19.28 -42.38 15.85
N LYS A 2 20.15 -42.81 14.91
CA LYS A 2 20.70 -41.85 13.90
C LYS A 2 19.64 -41.25 12.94
N ASN A 3 18.68 -42.01 12.53
CA ASN A 3 17.67 -41.59 11.55
C ASN A 3 16.63 -40.58 12.11
N ILE A 4 16.34 -40.60 13.42
CA ILE A 4 15.40 -39.69 14.07
C ILE A 4 15.98 -38.28 14.13
N LYS A 5 17.29 -38.13 14.39
CA LYS A 5 17.94 -36.80 14.39
C LYS A 5 17.96 -36.19 13.01
N THR A 6 18.19 -36.99 11.98
CA THR A 6 18.17 -36.49 10.58
C THR A 6 16.76 -36.09 10.14
N ILE A 7 15.72 -36.83 10.53
CA ILE A 7 14.31 -36.50 10.25
C ILE A 7 13.90 -35.22 11.00
N LEU A 8 14.33 -35.06 12.27
CA LEU A 8 14.03 -33.88 13.06
C LEU A 8 14.70 -32.60 12.46
N THR A 9 15.94 -32.73 11.98
CA THR A 9 16.68 -31.64 11.34
C THR A 9 16.05 -31.28 9.99
N ALA A 10 15.59 -32.26 9.20
CA ALA A 10 14.90 -32.03 7.95
C ALA A 10 13.51 -31.38 8.17
N LEU A 11 12.80 -31.77 9.24
CA LEU A 11 11.55 -31.12 9.63
C LEU A 11 11.75 -29.67 10.09
N LEU A 12 12.81 -29.37 10.82
CA LEU A 12 13.12 -27.98 11.24
C LEU A 12 13.46 -27.08 10.04
N LEU A 13 14.10 -27.62 9.01
CA LEU A 13 14.42 -26.88 7.78
C LEU A 13 13.18 -26.59 6.90
N LEU A 14 12.14 -27.42 7.01
CA LEU A 14 10.87 -27.20 6.31
C LEU A 14 10.02 -26.09 6.93
N PHE A 15 10.24 -25.74 8.20
CA PHE A 15 9.54 -24.62 8.87
C PHE A 15 10.26 -23.28 8.76
N ALA A 16 11.43 -23.21 8.13
CA ALA A 16 12.02 -21.97 7.69
C ALA A 16 11.33 -21.48 6.39
N SER A 17 10.00 -21.37 6.39
CA SER A 17 9.31 -20.55 5.43
C SER A 17 9.76 -19.11 5.70
N ASN A 18 10.76 -18.66 4.94
CA ASN A 18 11.07 -17.26 4.84
C ASN A 18 9.77 -16.59 4.33
N ALA A 19 9.03 -15.97 5.23
CA ALA A 19 8.10 -14.94 4.85
C ALA A 19 8.99 -13.84 4.25
N THR A 20 9.26 -13.92 2.95
CA THR A 20 9.88 -12.84 2.20
C THR A 20 8.85 -11.73 2.17
N PHE A 21 8.87 -10.89 3.20
CA PHE A 21 8.15 -9.63 3.15
C PHE A 21 8.79 -8.84 2.02
N ALA A 22 8.00 -8.54 1.01
CA ALA A 22 8.45 -7.69 -0.07
C ALA A 22 8.40 -6.25 0.43
N HIS A 23 9.51 -5.50 0.32
CA HIS A 23 9.51 -4.08 0.59
C HIS A 23 8.35 -3.40 -0.14
N ALA A 24 7.58 -2.62 0.60
CA ALA A 24 6.42 -1.91 0.09
C ALA A 24 6.64 -0.39 0.15
N LEU A 25 5.96 0.32 -0.72
CA LEU A 25 5.86 1.77 -0.69
C LEU A 25 4.51 2.13 -0.05
N TRP A 26 4.49 2.99 0.99
CA TRP A 26 3.24 3.42 1.61
C TRP A 26 3.20 4.89 1.95
N ILE A 27 2.00 5.46 1.97
CA ILE A 27 1.74 6.86 2.28
C ILE A 27 1.28 6.97 3.73
N GLU A 28 1.87 7.87 4.52
CA GLU A 28 1.37 8.24 5.84
C GLU A 28 0.85 9.68 5.81
N THR A 29 -0.42 9.83 6.13
CA THR A 29 -1.10 11.12 6.24
C THR A 29 -2.28 11.00 7.21
N ALA A 30 -2.75 12.09 7.77
CA ALA A 30 -3.98 12.07 8.56
C ALA A 30 -5.19 11.85 7.65
N SER A 31 -6.16 11.01 8.08
CA SER A 31 -7.36 10.72 7.29
C SER A 31 -8.33 11.91 7.20
N SER A 32 -8.13 12.97 7.99
CA SER A 32 -8.94 14.18 7.96
C SER A 32 -8.09 15.42 7.88
N GLY A 33 -8.47 16.36 7.01
CA GLY A 33 -7.85 17.67 6.83
C GLY A 33 -8.81 18.81 7.11
N LYS A 34 -8.29 20.03 7.18
CA LYS A 34 -9.07 21.26 7.35
C LYS A 34 -8.91 22.16 6.13
N LEU A 35 -10.00 22.75 5.71
CA LEU A 35 -10.03 23.70 4.59
C LEU A 35 -9.03 24.85 4.84
N GLY A 36 -8.23 25.20 3.83
CA GLY A 36 -7.26 26.28 3.90
C GLY A 36 -6.05 26.00 4.79
N GLN A 37 -5.91 24.83 5.40
CA GLN A 37 -4.78 24.48 6.25
C GLN A 37 -3.85 23.47 5.54
N LYS A 38 -2.54 23.68 5.72
CA LYS A 38 -1.50 22.79 5.21
C LYS A 38 -1.69 21.38 5.76
N HIS A 39 -1.79 20.39 4.88
CA HIS A 39 -1.96 18.97 5.19
C HIS A 39 -0.68 18.22 4.81
N ALA A 40 -0.02 17.62 5.80
CA ALA A 40 1.26 16.94 5.62
C ALA A 40 1.08 15.51 5.09
N VAL A 41 2.02 15.08 4.25
CA VAL A 41 2.08 13.74 3.69
C VAL A 41 3.52 13.25 3.74
N LYS A 42 3.73 12.01 4.16
CA LYS A 42 5.02 11.32 4.09
C LYS A 42 4.86 10.01 3.34
N VAL A 43 5.88 9.65 2.60
CA VAL A 43 5.96 8.38 1.87
C VAL A 43 7.19 7.63 2.38
N PHE A 44 7.02 6.37 2.66
CA PHE A 44 8.05 5.46 3.16
C PHE A 44 8.19 4.26 2.24
N TYR A 45 9.35 3.65 2.30
CA TYR A 45 9.66 2.38 1.66
C TYR A 45 10.37 1.47 2.66
N GLY A 46 10.02 0.19 2.68
CA GLY A 46 10.55 -0.78 3.62
C GLY A 46 9.50 -1.82 4.05
N GLU A 47 9.58 -2.28 5.29
CA GLU A 47 8.66 -3.26 5.87
C GLU A 47 7.91 -2.66 7.06
N PHE A 48 6.65 -2.29 6.84
CA PHE A 48 5.85 -1.61 7.85
C PHE A 48 5.69 -2.45 9.13
N VAL A 49 5.43 -3.76 9.00
CA VAL A 49 5.19 -4.66 10.15
C VAL A 49 6.43 -4.81 11.04
N ALA A 50 7.61 -4.78 10.44
CA ALA A 50 8.90 -4.83 11.14
C ALA A 50 9.35 -3.45 11.66
N ASN A 51 8.55 -2.40 11.44
CA ASN A 51 8.91 -1.00 11.69
C ASN A 51 10.21 -0.58 10.95
N GLU A 52 10.48 -1.20 9.82
CA GLU A 52 11.63 -0.92 8.98
C GLU A 52 11.28 0.16 7.96
N ARG A 53 12.11 1.21 7.93
CA ARG A 53 11.98 2.33 6.99
C ARG A 53 13.35 2.60 6.41
N ASP A 54 13.51 2.22 5.17
CA ASP A 54 14.79 2.35 4.48
C ASP A 54 15.20 3.80 4.28
N SER A 55 16.51 4.05 4.36
CA SER A 55 17.08 5.31 3.90
C SER A 55 16.73 5.52 2.43
N VAL A 56 16.24 6.73 2.08
CA VAL A 56 15.84 7.07 0.71
C VAL A 56 16.94 6.77 -0.32
N ALA A 57 18.20 6.93 0.08
CA ALA A 57 19.35 6.62 -0.77
C ALA A 57 19.50 5.12 -1.11
N LYS A 58 18.85 4.24 -0.35
CA LYS A 58 18.89 2.77 -0.48
C LYS A 58 17.61 2.17 -1.03
N TRP A 59 16.62 2.98 -1.41
CA TRP A 59 15.40 2.47 -2.02
C TRP A 59 15.72 1.74 -3.30
N TYR A 60 15.00 0.65 -3.55
CA TYR A 60 15.23 -0.20 -4.71
C TYR A 60 15.14 0.58 -6.02
N SER A 61 16.13 0.38 -6.90
CA SER A 61 16.18 1.00 -8.24
C SER A 61 15.98 2.53 -8.17
N ASP A 62 14.95 3.01 -8.84
CA ASP A 62 14.50 4.40 -8.91
C ASP A 62 13.18 4.64 -8.18
N VAL A 63 12.79 3.78 -7.23
CA VAL A 63 11.54 3.94 -6.47
C VAL A 63 11.46 5.30 -5.79
N LYS A 64 12.58 5.88 -5.35
CA LYS A 64 12.64 7.24 -4.76
C LYS A 64 12.20 8.36 -5.73
N ASP A 65 12.24 8.11 -7.03
CA ASP A 65 11.90 9.07 -8.09
C ASP A 65 10.40 8.98 -8.48
N PHE A 66 9.58 8.37 -7.64
CA PHE A 66 8.15 8.23 -7.86
C PHE A 66 7.46 9.60 -8.01
N SER A 67 6.31 9.59 -8.69
CA SER A 67 5.40 10.74 -8.71
C SER A 67 4.25 10.52 -7.73
N LEU A 68 3.96 11.53 -6.90
CA LEU A 68 2.78 11.57 -6.02
C LEU A 68 1.73 12.50 -6.60
N TRP A 69 0.55 11.98 -6.81
CA TRP A 69 -0.58 12.69 -7.37
C TRP A 69 -1.67 12.89 -6.33
N LEU A 70 -2.25 14.09 -6.32
CA LEU A 70 -3.44 14.44 -5.55
C LEU A 70 -4.63 14.53 -6.48
N VAL A 71 -5.70 13.79 -6.20
CA VAL A 71 -7.00 13.91 -6.87
C VAL A 71 -7.97 14.60 -5.92
N GLY A 72 -8.46 15.77 -6.30
CA GLY A 72 -9.37 16.57 -5.50
C GLY A 72 -10.86 16.19 -5.69
N PRO A 73 -11.76 16.84 -4.94
CA PRO A 73 -13.21 16.63 -5.08
C PRO A 73 -13.75 16.96 -6.48
N ASP A 74 -13.09 17.87 -7.18
CA ASP A 74 -13.38 18.28 -8.56
C ASP A 74 -12.77 17.31 -9.60
N GLN A 75 -12.21 16.20 -9.16
CA GLN A 75 -11.52 15.18 -9.97
C GLN A 75 -10.27 15.68 -10.71
N LYS A 76 -9.80 16.88 -10.42
CA LYS A 76 -8.51 17.33 -10.93
C LYS A 76 -7.37 16.56 -10.28
N LYS A 77 -6.43 16.16 -11.12
CA LYS A 77 -5.22 15.45 -10.72
C LYS A 77 -4.03 16.40 -10.79
N VAL A 78 -3.39 16.63 -9.67
CA VAL A 78 -2.25 17.53 -9.51
C VAL A 78 -1.05 16.76 -8.98
N GLN A 79 0.11 16.93 -9.60
CA GLN A 79 1.36 16.35 -9.09
C GLN A 79 1.90 17.23 -7.95
N LEU A 80 2.23 16.59 -6.83
CA LEU A 80 2.81 17.28 -5.68
C LEU A 80 4.34 17.33 -5.78
N SER A 81 4.92 18.45 -5.39
CA SER A 81 6.38 18.58 -5.25
C SER A 81 6.86 17.80 -4.04
N LEU A 82 7.94 17.05 -4.21
CA LEU A 82 8.47 16.12 -3.21
C LEU A 82 9.79 16.63 -2.64
N THR A 83 9.99 16.44 -1.34
CA THR A 83 11.24 16.76 -0.63
C THR A 83 11.78 15.50 0.03
N PRO A 84 12.93 14.96 -0.39
CA PRO A 84 13.55 13.81 0.27
C PRO A 84 14.02 14.16 1.68
N GLY A 85 13.69 13.28 2.66
CA GLY A 85 14.29 13.23 3.99
C GLY A 85 15.29 12.08 4.09
N THR A 86 15.64 11.68 5.31
CA THR A 86 16.60 10.58 5.52
C THR A 86 16.00 9.21 5.16
N ASN A 87 14.80 8.91 5.67
CA ASN A 87 14.11 7.63 5.49
C ASN A 87 12.64 7.79 5.07
N TYR A 88 12.29 8.93 4.52
CA TYR A 88 10.99 9.25 3.94
C TYR A 88 11.13 10.32 2.87
N VAL A 89 10.11 10.43 2.04
CA VAL A 89 9.90 11.58 1.16
C VAL A 89 8.67 12.31 1.65
N GLU A 90 8.73 13.64 1.79
CA GLU A 90 7.61 14.42 2.30
C GLU A 90 7.08 15.44 1.30
N THR A 91 5.84 15.79 1.49
CA THR A 91 5.14 16.85 0.78
C THR A 91 3.97 17.38 1.61
N SER A 92 3.27 18.33 1.07
CA SER A 92 2.01 18.81 1.64
C SER A 92 1.12 19.42 0.56
N PHE A 93 -0.16 19.51 0.85
CA PHE A 93 -1.11 20.27 0.06
C PHE A 93 -2.03 21.10 0.97
N THR A 94 -2.64 22.14 0.43
CA THR A 94 -3.63 22.92 1.15
C THR A 94 -4.99 22.70 0.46
N PRO A 95 -5.95 22.05 1.14
CA PRO A 95 -7.27 21.84 0.56
C PRO A 95 -8.01 23.16 0.36
N GLU A 96 -8.47 23.44 -0.86
CA GLU A 96 -9.23 24.64 -1.19
C GLU A 96 -10.75 24.40 -1.22
N GLN A 97 -11.15 23.14 -1.19
CA GLN A 97 -12.55 22.70 -1.22
C GLN A 97 -12.80 21.65 -0.15
N SER A 98 -14.01 21.65 0.42
CA SER A 98 -14.50 20.53 1.21
C SER A 98 -14.79 19.35 0.29
N GLY A 99 -14.44 18.15 0.74
CA GLY A 99 -14.64 16.93 -0.05
C GLY A 99 -13.58 15.87 0.23
N GLY A 100 -13.63 14.79 -0.54
CA GLY A 100 -12.64 13.72 -0.50
C GLY A 100 -11.45 14.00 -1.40
N TYR A 101 -10.25 13.79 -0.88
CA TYR A 101 -8.99 13.84 -1.60
C TYR A 101 -8.36 12.46 -1.61
N THR A 102 -7.78 12.06 -2.75
CA THR A 102 -7.06 10.79 -2.90
C THR A 102 -5.62 11.07 -3.30
N LEU A 103 -4.69 10.54 -2.53
CA LEU A 103 -3.26 10.53 -2.84
C LEU A 103 -2.92 9.22 -3.56
N LEU A 104 -2.17 9.30 -4.66
CA LEU A 104 -1.88 8.16 -5.53
C LEU A 104 -0.42 8.12 -5.91
N ILE A 105 0.19 6.94 -5.79
CA ILE A 105 1.48 6.60 -6.38
C ILE A 105 1.29 5.40 -7.29
N SER A 106 1.92 5.47 -8.47
CA SER A 106 2.05 4.35 -9.40
C SER A 106 3.43 4.47 -10.04
N HIS A 107 4.36 3.60 -9.65
CA HIS A 107 5.75 3.63 -10.08
C HIS A 107 6.22 2.26 -10.53
N GLU A 108 6.58 2.13 -11.80
CA GLU A 108 7.24 0.95 -12.32
C GLU A 108 8.75 1.12 -12.15
N ALA A 109 9.37 0.28 -11.32
CA ALA A 109 10.80 0.35 -11.07
C ALA A 109 11.58 0.07 -12.35
N LYS A 110 12.61 0.88 -12.62
CA LYS A 110 13.44 0.79 -13.82
C LYS A 110 14.20 -0.53 -13.91
N GLU A 111 14.71 -1.02 -12.77
CA GLU A 111 15.45 -2.28 -12.75
C GLU A 111 14.52 -3.47 -12.54
N LEU A 112 14.87 -4.59 -13.15
CA LEU A 112 14.18 -5.85 -12.95
C LEU A 112 14.76 -6.57 -11.74
N GLY A 113 13.91 -7.19 -10.92
CA GLY A 113 14.31 -8.19 -9.93
C GLY A 113 14.42 -9.57 -10.57
N GLY A 114 15.59 -9.90 -11.08
CA GLY A 114 15.78 -11.08 -11.92
C GLY A 114 15.00 -10.97 -13.23
N ALA A 115 13.96 -11.77 -13.41
CA ALA A 115 13.08 -11.73 -14.59
C ALA A 115 11.71 -11.11 -14.28
N THR A 116 11.57 -10.39 -13.16
CA THR A 116 10.31 -9.77 -12.74
C THR A 116 10.42 -8.25 -12.80
N LYS A 117 9.43 -7.63 -13.46
CA LYS A 117 9.21 -6.19 -13.41
C LYS A 117 8.41 -5.87 -12.14
N TYR A 118 8.86 -4.88 -11.35
CA TYR A 118 8.15 -4.44 -10.16
C TYR A 118 7.34 -3.16 -10.43
N HIS A 119 6.10 -3.16 -9.95
CA HIS A 119 5.20 -2.01 -10.02
C HIS A 119 4.69 -1.70 -8.61
N PHE A 120 5.19 -0.63 -8.02
CA PHE A 120 4.81 -0.16 -6.70
C PHE A 120 3.64 0.80 -6.80
N LEU A 121 2.57 0.51 -6.06
CA LEU A 121 1.36 1.31 -6.03
C LEU A 121 1.03 1.65 -4.58
N SER A 122 0.60 2.87 -4.33
CA SER A 122 0.15 3.26 -3.01
C SER A 122 -0.99 4.25 -3.10
N SER A 123 -1.88 4.22 -2.11
CA SER A 123 -2.93 5.21 -1.99
C SER A 123 -3.25 5.54 -0.53
N ALA A 124 -3.74 6.75 -0.32
CA ALA A 124 -4.31 7.18 0.94
C ALA A 124 -5.43 8.19 0.67
N THR A 125 -6.37 8.28 1.59
CA THR A 125 -7.52 9.18 1.46
C THR A 125 -7.57 10.20 2.60
N VAL A 126 -7.97 11.42 2.26
CA VAL A 126 -8.12 12.53 3.20
C VAL A 126 -9.52 13.13 3.01
N SER A 127 -10.29 13.23 4.08
CA SER A 127 -11.56 13.93 4.09
C SER A 127 -11.38 15.34 4.61
N VAL A 128 -11.93 16.30 3.88
CA VAL A 128 -12.02 17.71 4.30
C VAL A 128 -13.49 18.06 4.47
N GLY A 129 -13.89 18.42 5.68
CA GLY A 129 -15.30 18.42 6.08
C GLY A 129 -15.79 17.00 6.38
N ASN A 130 -17.01 16.65 5.94
CA ASN A 130 -17.63 15.34 6.23
C ASN A 130 -17.75 14.44 4.98
N ALA A 131 -17.08 14.78 3.89
CA ALA A 131 -17.16 14.02 2.65
C ALA A 131 -16.02 13.02 2.53
N LEU A 132 -16.34 11.79 2.11
CA LEU A 132 -15.36 10.73 1.85
C LEU A 132 -14.99 10.67 0.37
N PRO A 133 -13.74 10.34 0.04
CA PRO A 133 -13.33 10.02 -1.33
C PRO A 133 -14.15 8.84 -1.87
N LYS A 134 -14.39 8.83 -3.18
CA LYS A 134 -15.08 7.73 -3.86
C LYS A 134 -14.06 6.74 -4.42
N ILE A 135 -14.44 5.47 -4.51
CA ILE A 135 -13.58 4.41 -5.07
C ILE A 135 -13.07 4.78 -6.47
N LYS A 136 -13.90 5.41 -7.30
CA LYS A 136 -13.52 5.85 -8.66
C LYS A 136 -12.40 6.88 -8.69
N ASP A 137 -12.10 7.52 -7.56
CA ASP A 137 -11.03 8.52 -7.46
C ASP A 137 -9.64 7.84 -7.42
N ASN A 138 -9.58 6.51 -7.27
CA ASN A 138 -8.35 5.73 -7.32
C ASN A 138 -8.17 5.09 -8.70
N SER A 139 -7.26 5.64 -9.50
CA SER A 139 -6.96 5.18 -10.86
C SER A 139 -5.82 4.16 -10.94
N ASN A 140 -5.28 3.69 -9.81
CA ASN A 140 -4.25 2.65 -9.80
C ASN A 140 -4.79 1.33 -10.37
N VAL A 141 -3.97 0.64 -11.15
CA VAL A 141 -4.33 -0.65 -11.78
C VAL A 141 -4.61 -1.76 -10.76
N LEU A 142 -3.98 -1.69 -9.60
CA LEU A 142 -4.28 -2.48 -8.42
C LEU A 142 -4.43 -1.50 -7.26
N ALA A 143 -5.52 -1.60 -6.51
CA ALA A 143 -5.84 -0.68 -5.44
C ALA A 143 -6.58 -1.36 -4.30
N ILE A 144 -6.44 -0.79 -3.11
CA ILE A 144 -7.31 -1.02 -1.96
C ILE A 144 -7.96 0.30 -1.59
N HIS A 145 -9.19 0.26 -1.15
CA HIS A 145 -9.96 1.43 -0.77
C HIS A 145 -10.94 1.08 0.35
N SER A 146 -11.23 2.07 1.21
CA SER A 146 -12.34 2.00 2.16
C SER A 146 -13.12 3.30 2.13
N ASN A 147 -14.44 3.18 2.21
CA ASN A 147 -15.32 4.32 2.38
C ASN A 147 -15.44 4.76 3.86
N ASP A 148 -14.96 3.93 4.79
CA ASP A 148 -15.25 4.09 6.22
C ASP A 148 -14.04 4.46 7.08
N VAL A 149 -12.92 4.87 6.46
CA VAL A 149 -11.67 5.14 7.21
C VAL A 149 -11.81 6.21 8.29
N LEU A 150 -12.73 7.16 8.12
CA LEU A 150 -13.03 8.16 9.15
C LEU A 150 -13.79 7.56 10.34
N ALA A 151 -14.56 6.50 10.11
CA ALA A 151 -15.29 5.75 11.12
C ALA A 151 -14.44 4.63 11.75
N ALA A 152 -13.19 4.45 11.29
CA ALA A 152 -12.30 3.41 11.80
C ALA A 152 -12.08 3.57 13.32
N LYS A 153 -12.57 2.60 14.08
CA LYS A 153 -12.50 2.55 15.54
C LYS A 153 -12.12 1.15 16.00
N ILE A 154 -11.51 1.07 17.18
CA ILE A 154 -11.18 -0.19 17.83
C ILE A 154 -12.46 -1.04 17.97
N ASN A 155 -12.33 -2.33 17.63
CA ASN A 155 -13.39 -3.35 17.72
C ASN A 155 -14.64 -3.05 16.88
N LYS A 156 -14.55 -2.16 15.89
CA LYS A 156 -15.62 -1.93 14.91
C LYS A 156 -15.21 -2.49 13.55
N PRO A 157 -16.05 -3.33 12.93
CA PRO A 157 -15.78 -3.84 11.59
C PRO A 157 -15.54 -2.69 10.61
N LEU A 158 -14.51 -2.84 9.79
CA LEU A 158 -14.15 -1.94 8.70
C LEU A 158 -14.11 -2.76 7.41
N GLU A 159 -14.78 -2.30 6.38
CA GLU A 159 -14.77 -2.91 5.06
C GLU A 159 -13.72 -2.24 4.17
N LEU A 160 -12.94 -3.09 3.50
CA LEU A 160 -11.96 -2.70 2.48
C LEU A 160 -12.35 -3.37 1.17
N LYS A 161 -12.14 -2.68 0.06
CA LYS A 161 -12.40 -3.18 -1.27
C LYS A 161 -11.13 -3.21 -2.10
N ALA A 162 -10.75 -4.41 -2.55
CA ALA A 162 -9.64 -4.61 -3.47
C ALA A 162 -10.14 -4.55 -4.92
N ILE A 163 -9.42 -3.83 -5.77
CA ILE A 163 -9.77 -3.59 -7.18
C ILE A 163 -8.55 -3.91 -8.04
N LEU A 164 -8.74 -4.69 -9.09
CA LEU A 164 -7.71 -4.97 -10.09
C LEU A 164 -8.23 -4.58 -11.48
N LYS A 165 -7.52 -3.72 -12.19
CA LYS A 165 -7.90 -3.23 -13.54
C LYS A 165 -9.33 -2.68 -13.59
N GLY A 166 -9.76 -1.99 -12.51
CA GLY A 166 -11.08 -1.35 -12.41
C GLY A 166 -12.23 -2.28 -12.00
N VAL A 167 -11.98 -3.58 -11.79
CA VAL A 167 -13.00 -4.55 -11.35
C VAL A 167 -12.67 -5.14 -9.98
N ALA A 168 -13.66 -5.74 -9.33
CA ALA A 168 -13.47 -6.41 -8.03
C ALA A 168 -12.36 -7.47 -8.10
N ALA A 169 -11.40 -7.40 -7.19
CA ALA A 169 -10.27 -8.34 -7.11
C ALA A 169 -10.68 -9.59 -6.32
N ASN A 170 -11.55 -10.42 -6.91
CA ASN A 170 -12.03 -11.67 -6.32
C ASN A 170 -10.88 -12.61 -5.94
N ALA A 171 -11.01 -13.26 -4.78
CA ALA A 171 -10.07 -14.26 -4.25
C ALA A 171 -8.61 -13.76 -4.11
N LYS A 172 -8.40 -12.44 -4.03
CA LYS A 172 -7.07 -11.89 -3.71
C LYS A 172 -6.83 -11.93 -2.22
N ALA A 173 -5.62 -12.35 -1.85
CA ALA A 173 -5.13 -12.20 -0.49
C ALA A 173 -4.87 -10.73 -0.21
N VAL A 174 -5.42 -10.24 0.89
CA VAL A 174 -5.28 -8.87 1.41
C VAL A 174 -4.67 -8.98 2.79
N THR A 175 -3.50 -8.43 2.98
CA THR A 175 -2.80 -8.43 4.27
C THR A 175 -3.04 -7.12 5.00
N VAL A 176 -3.49 -7.23 6.25
CA VAL A 176 -3.65 -6.12 7.18
C VAL A 176 -2.45 -6.09 8.11
N PHE A 177 -1.68 -5.01 8.08
CA PHE A 177 -0.59 -4.76 9.02
C PHE A 177 -1.02 -3.74 10.07
N SER A 178 -0.84 -4.08 11.35
CA SER A 178 -1.22 -3.25 12.49
C SER A 178 -0.05 -2.42 13.04
N PRO A 179 -0.32 -1.38 13.84
CA PRO A 179 0.73 -0.56 14.45
C PRO A 179 1.64 -1.33 15.43
N ASN A 180 1.20 -2.51 15.89
CA ASN A 180 1.91 -3.31 16.90
C ASN A 180 2.71 -4.48 16.32
N GLY A 181 2.99 -4.47 15.00
CA GLY A 181 3.74 -5.54 14.35
C GLY A 181 2.95 -6.83 14.13
N TRP A 182 1.62 -6.80 14.32
CA TRP A 182 0.76 -7.94 14.00
C TRP A 182 0.23 -7.81 12.57
N SER A 183 0.10 -8.94 11.90
CA SER A 183 -0.49 -9.00 10.56
C SER A 183 -1.55 -10.09 10.45
N LYS A 184 -2.49 -9.90 9.54
CA LYS A 184 -3.52 -10.87 9.20
C LYS A 184 -3.79 -10.85 7.72
N GLU A 185 -3.73 -12.02 7.09
CA GLU A 185 -4.19 -12.22 5.73
C GLU A 185 -5.69 -12.55 5.70
N LEU A 186 -6.40 -11.91 4.79
CA LEU A 186 -7.83 -12.08 4.53
C LEU A 186 -7.99 -12.37 3.04
N LEU A 187 -8.98 -13.21 2.70
CA LEU A 187 -9.31 -13.50 1.31
C LEU A 187 -10.49 -12.62 0.89
N ALA A 188 -10.31 -11.87 -0.20
CA ALA A 188 -11.38 -11.05 -0.76
C ALA A 188 -12.51 -11.93 -1.34
N ASP A 189 -13.74 -11.53 -1.07
CA ASP A 189 -14.94 -12.19 -1.61
C ASP A 189 -15.13 -11.90 -3.11
N VAL A 190 -16.24 -12.38 -3.68
CA VAL A 190 -16.58 -12.19 -5.10
C VAL A 190 -16.74 -10.71 -5.50
N ASN A 191 -16.98 -9.83 -4.54
CA ASN A 191 -17.09 -8.39 -4.73
C ASN A 191 -15.75 -7.67 -4.47
N GLY A 192 -14.67 -8.42 -4.20
CA GLY A 192 -13.37 -7.87 -3.82
C GLY A 192 -13.33 -7.32 -2.40
N THR A 193 -14.27 -7.68 -1.52
CA THR A 193 -14.43 -7.12 -0.19
C THR A 193 -13.77 -8.01 0.85
N VAL A 194 -13.06 -7.40 1.79
CA VAL A 194 -12.61 -8.00 3.04
C VAL A 194 -13.09 -7.15 4.21
N SER A 195 -13.31 -7.78 5.36
CA SER A 195 -13.72 -7.08 6.59
C SER A 195 -12.81 -7.49 7.75
N PHE A 196 -12.42 -6.53 8.56
CA PHE A 196 -11.70 -6.76 9.81
C PHE A 196 -12.07 -5.70 10.84
N ALA A 197 -11.88 -6.01 12.12
CA ALA A 197 -12.02 -5.05 13.20
C ALA A 197 -10.62 -4.65 13.72
N PRO A 198 -10.22 -3.37 13.67
CA PRO A 198 -8.97 -2.91 14.25
C PRO A 198 -8.94 -3.17 15.75
N LEU A 199 -7.84 -3.71 16.27
CA LEU A 199 -7.69 -4.00 17.72
C LEU A 199 -6.97 -2.89 18.49
N TRP A 200 -6.20 -2.05 17.79
CA TRP A 200 -5.36 -1.02 18.40
C TRP A 200 -5.55 0.33 17.71
N LYS A 201 -5.27 1.40 18.43
CA LYS A 201 -5.09 2.73 17.85
C LYS A 201 -3.78 2.80 17.11
N GLY A 202 -3.72 3.64 16.08
CA GLY A 202 -2.51 3.89 15.31
C GLY A 202 -2.66 3.62 13.83
N ARG A 203 -1.53 3.63 13.13
CA ARG A 203 -1.45 3.45 11.68
C ARG A 203 -1.65 1.99 11.29
N TYR A 204 -2.53 1.76 10.35
CA TYR A 204 -2.67 0.49 9.63
C TYR A 204 -2.19 0.67 8.20
N VAL A 205 -1.51 -0.35 7.69
CA VAL A 205 -1.18 -0.48 6.27
C VAL A 205 -1.83 -1.77 5.76
N ILE A 206 -2.50 -1.65 4.65
CA ILE A 206 -3.17 -2.76 3.98
C ILE A 206 -2.44 -3.02 2.69
N GLU A 207 -2.13 -4.26 2.39
CA GLU A 207 -1.41 -4.64 1.19
C GLU A 207 -2.20 -5.68 0.39
N VAL A 208 -2.17 -5.53 -0.93
CA VAL A 208 -2.62 -6.53 -1.90
C VAL A 208 -1.58 -6.64 -3.01
N SER A 209 -1.31 -7.85 -3.48
CA SER A 209 -0.40 -8.05 -4.61
C SER A 209 -1.05 -8.84 -5.74
N ASP A 210 -0.51 -8.63 -6.94
CA ASP A 210 -0.89 -9.36 -8.15
C ASP A 210 0.35 -9.62 -9.00
N THR A 211 0.44 -10.82 -9.57
CA THR A 211 1.50 -11.17 -10.51
C THR A 211 0.91 -11.50 -11.87
N ASP A 212 1.19 -10.67 -12.85
CA ASP A 212 0.86 -10.89 -14.24
C ASP A 212 2.02 -11.66 -14.90
N LYS A 213 1.75 -12.85 -15.40
CA LYS A 213 2.74 -13.74 -16.03
C LYS A 213 2.94 -13.46 -17.52
N THR A 214 2.44 -12.34 -18.02
CA THR A 214 2.65 -11.92 -19.40
C THR A 214 4.10 -11.41 -19.57
N PRO A 215 4.93 -12.03 -20.43
CA PRO A 215 6.28 -11.56 -20.67
C PRO A 215 6.26 -10.28 -21.49
N GLY A 216 7.38 -9.54 -21.46
CA GLY A 216 7.54 -8.31 -22.22
C GLY A 216 8.96 -7.75 -22.14
N GLN A 217 9.11 -6.52 -22.59
CA GLN A 217 10.36 -5.77 -22.50
C GLN A 217 10.20 -4.50 -21.66
N HIS A 218 11.22 -4.19 -20.86
CA HIS A 218 11.28 -3.01 -20.01
C HIS A 218 12.70 -2.43 -20.03
N TYR A 219 12.85 -1.21 -20.51
CA TYR A 219 14.16 -0.57 -20.73
C TYR A 219 15.17 -1.46 -21.49
N GLY A 220 14.69 -2.17 -22.53
CA GLY A 220 15.53 -3.05 -23.35
C GLY A 220 15.91 -4.39 -22.74
N LYS A 221 15.37 -4.74 -21.56
CA LYS A 221 15.56 -6.03 -20.89
C LYS A 221 14.27 -6.85 -20.93
N ASP A 222 14.35 -8.13 -21.24
CA ASP A 222 13.22 -9.04 -21.24
C ASP A 222 12.81 -9.39 -19.81
N PHE A 223 11.50 -9.41 -19.52
CA PHE A 223 10.95 -9.91 -18.28
C PHE A 223 9.90 -11.01 -18.54
N LYS A 224 9.68 -11.88 -17.55
CA LYS A 224 8.71 -13.00 -17.62
C LYS A 224 7.41 -12.70 -16.89
N SER A 225 7.44 -11.76 -15.94
CA SER A 225 6.28 -11.41 -15.14
C SER A 225 6.36 -9.96 -14.65
N THR A 226 5.20 -9.40 -14.31
CA THR A 226 5.10 -8.13 -13.60
C THR A 226 4.47 -8.38 -12.24
N TRP A 227 5.21 -8.15 -11.15
CA TRP A 227 4.65 -8.07 -9.82
C TRP A 227 4.11 -6.66 -9.56
N LYS A 228 2.90 -6.58 -9.03
CA LYS A 228 2.26 -5.34 -8.60
C LYS A 228 1.99 -5.46 -7.11
N GLY A 229 2.51 -4.53 -6.30
CA GLY A 229 2.20 -4.40 -4.89
C GLY A 229 1.48 -3.08 -4.64
N ALA A 230 0.30 -3.14 -4.05
CA ALA A 230 -0.50 -1.96 -3.75
C ALA A 230 -0.75 -1.85 -2.25
N THR A 231 -0.50 -0.67 -1.70
CA THR A 231 -0.78 -0.35 -0.31
C THR A 231 -1.88 0.69 -0.18
N TYR A 232 -2.59 0.61 0.93
CA TYR A 232 -3.53 1.61 1.41
C TYR A 232 -3.33 1.83 2.90
N SER A 233 -3.19 3.07 3.34
CA SER A 233 -2.94 3.34 4.75
C SER A 233 -3.94 4.32 5.36
N PHE A 234 -4.25 4.11 6.64
CA PHE A 234 -5.13 4.98 7.43
C PHE A 234 -4.80 4.88 8.92
N GLU A 235 -5.37 5.77 9.71
CA GLU A 235 -5.14 5.83 11.15
C GLU A 235 -6.44 5.56 11.92
N VAL A 236 -6.35 4.66 12.91
CA VAL A 236 -7.41 4.35 13.88
C VAL A 236 -7.20 5.21 15.13
N LYS A 237 -8.22 5.98 15.51
CA LYS A 237 -8.20 6.92 16.64
C LYS A 237 -8.68 6.31 17.95
#